data_7e7b49c367af2126e63466d2ef6b94d9
#
_entry.id   7e7b49c367af2126e63466d2ef6b94d9
#
_cell.length_a   1.000
_cell.length_b   1.000
_cell.length_c   1.000
_cell.angle_alpha   90.00
_cell.angle_beta   90.00
_cell.angle_gamma   90.00
#
_symmetry.space_group_name_H-M   'P 1'
#
loop_
_entity.id
_entity.type
_entity.pdbx_description
1 polymer ?
#
loop_
_entity_poly.entity_id
_entity_poly.type
_entity_poly.pdbx_seq_one_letter_code
_entity_poly.pdbx_strand_id
1 'polypeptide(L)'
;MTKNRAISSRKIESEALEQLEEISGVNIYACYQCGNCSASCPAVEFMDIPPHQVIRLAQLGFIDDLTGSETPWICAACITCTVKCPRGVDIAKVMEGLRQIVLRSDFEHINIREIDEKLREKLPQIALIGNFRKTIL
;
A
#
# COMPACT_ATOMS: atom_id res chain seq x y z
N MET A 1 0.18 19.14 6.10
CA MET A 1 0.09 20.09 4.95
C MET A 1 -0.86 19.48 3.93
N THR A 2 -2.04 20.04 3.73
CA THR A 2 -3.01 19.57 2.73
C THR A 2 -2.50 19.94 1.34
N LYS A 3 -1.91 18.97 0.62
CA LYS A 3 -1.62 19.15 -0.81
C LYS A 3 -2.93 19.47 -1.54
N ASN A 4 -2.94 20.56 -2.29
CA ASN A 4 -4.09 20.96 -3.10
C ASN A 4 -4.26 19.91 -4.22
N ARG A 5 -5.17 18.92 -4.00
CA ARG A 5 -5.41 17.80 -4.91
C ARG A 5 -6.45 18.21 -5.94
N ALA A 6 -6.00 18.67 -7.10
CA ALA A 6 -6.89 18.90 -8.23
C ALA A 6 -7.29 17.55 -8.86
N ILE A 7 -8.60 17.29 -8.93
CA ILE A 7 -9.16 16.09 -9.58
C ILE A 7 -9.28 16.41 -11.08
N SER A 8 -8.67 15.57 -11.93
CA SER A 8 -8.78 15.64 -13.38
C SER A 8 -9.29 14.29 -13.90
N SER A 9 -10.13 14.31 -14.93
CA SER A 9 -10.62 13.07 -15.57
C SER A 9 -9.49 12.18 -16.08
N ARG A 10 -8.37 12.77 -16.53
CA ARG A 10 -7.17 12.02 -16.95
C ARG A 10 -6.48 11.25 -15.81
N LYS A 11 -6.65 11.66 -14.55
CA LYS A 11 -6.10 10.94 -13.39
C LYS A 11 -6.95 9.72 -13.02
N ILE A 12 -8.25 9.80 -13.26
CA ILE A 12 -9.19 8.71 -12.96
C ILE A 12 -9.01 7.53 -13.91
N GLU A 13 -8.55 7.79 -15.14
CA GLU A 13 -8.23 6.77 -16.16
C GLU A 13 -6.70 6.67 -16.36
N SER A 14 -5.93 6.65 -15.27
CA SER A 14 -4.47 6.61 -15.36
C SER A 14 -3.97 5.18 -15.59
N GLU A 15 -2.92 5.03 -16.38
CA GLU A 15 -2.19 3.76 -16.58
C GLU A 15 -1.78 3.11 -15.25
N ALA A 16 -1.40 3.92 -14.26
CA ALA A 16 -1.05 3.44 -12.93
C ALA A 16 -2.25 2.81 -12.19
N LEU A 17 -3.47 3.27 -12.43
CA LEU A 17 -4.68 2.68 -11.86
C LEU A 17 -5.00 1.34 -12.52
N GLU A 18 -4.93 1.26 -13.85
CA GLU A 18 -5.11 0.01 -14.59
C GLU A 18 -4.07 -1.03 -14.14
N GLN A 19 -2.83 -0.62 -13.98
CA GLN A 19 -1.76 -1.47 -13.46
C GLN A 19 -2.06 -1.96 -12.04
N LEU A 20 -2.61 -1.12 -11.15
CA LEU A 20 -3.01 -1.53 -9.81
C LEU A 20 -4.14 -2.56 -9.85
N GLU A 21 -5.16 -2.35 -10.70
CA GLU A 21 -6.26 -3.30 -10.85
C GLU A 21 -5.80 -4.62 -11.46
N GLU A 22 -4.90 -4.60 -12.43
CA GLU A 22 -4.31 -5.80 -13.03
C GLU A 22 -3.49 -6.60 -12.00
N ILE A 23 -2.61 -5.95 -11.24
CA ILE A 23 -1.77 -6.61 -10.24
C ILE A 23 -2.59 -7.15 -9.08
N SER A 24 -3.54 -6.36 -8.55
CA SER A 24 -4.35 -6.76 -7.40
C SER A 24 -5.49 -7.71 -7.76
N GLY A 25 -5.98 -7.67 -8.99
CA GLY A 25 -7.17 -8.39 -9.44
C GLY A 25 -8.46 -7.91 -8.74
N VAL A 26 -8.48 -6.67 -8.20
CA VAL A 26 -9.57 -6.14 -7.38
C VAL A 26 -10.27 -4.99 -8.10
N ASN A 27 -11.59 -5.10 -8.23
CA ASN A 27 -12.40 -3.95 -8.67
C ASN A 27 -12.56 -2.96 -7.51
N ILE A 28 -11.76 -1.89 -7.54
CA ILE A 28 -11.76 -0.85 -6.50
C ILE A 28 -13.04 0.01 -6.51
N TYR A 29 -13.75 0.10 -7.66
CA TYR A 29 -14.99 0.85 -7.79
C TYR A 29 -16.18 0.18 -7.10
N ALA A 30 -16.07 -1.09 -6.70
CA ALA A 30 -17.08 -1.76 -5.89
C ALA A 30 -17.20 -1.16 -4.48
N CYS A 31 -16.19 -0.40 -4.01
CA CYS A 31 -16.17 0.22 -2.69
C CYS A 31 -17.09 1.45 -2.61
N TYR A 32 -18.04 1.44 -1.67
CA TYR A 32 -18.93 2.58 -1.38
C TYR A 32 -18.54 3.38 -0.12
N GLN A 33 -17.32 3.23 0.36
CA GLN A 33 -16.72 4.05 1.42
C GLN A 33 -17.38 3.93 2.81
N CYS A 34 -17.82 2.74 3.21
CA CYS A 34 -18.47 2.54 4.51
C CYS A 34 -17.55 2.65 5.74
N GLY A 35 -16.21 2.60 5.55
CA GLY A 35 -15.24 2.75 6.62
C GLY A 35 -14.96 1.50 7.48
N ASN A 36 -15.70 0.38 7.31
CA ASN A 36 -15.53 -0.83 8.12
C ASN A 36 -14.11 -1.40 8.11
N CYS A 37 -13.42 -1.29 6.98
CA CYS A 37 -12.03 -1.74 6.85
C CYS A 37 -11.07 -0.95 7.75
N SER A 38 -11.26 0.35 7.91
CA SER A 38 -10.44 1.18 8.80
C SER A 38 -10.81 0.98 10.25
N ALA A 39 -12.11 0.88 10.57
CA ALA A 39 -12.57 0.62 11.93
C ALA A 39 -12.09 -0.74 12.49
N SER A 40 -11.84 -1.72 11.62
CA SER A 40 -11.38 -3.05 12.02
C SER A 40 -9.88 -3.29 11.84
N CYS A 41 -9.14 -2.32 11.33
CA CYS A 41 -7.70 -2.48 11.09
C CYS A 41 -6.90 -2.31 12.39
N PRO A 42 -6.12 -3.34 12.81
CA PRO A 42 -5.34 -3.25 14.04
C PRO A 42 -4.15 -2.28 13.95
N ALA A 43 -3.74 -1.91 12.73
CA ALA A 43 -2.60 -1.02 12.50
C ALA A 43 -3.02 0.39 12.04
N VAL A 44 -4.31 0.73 12.07
CA VAL A 44 -4.82 2.00 11.51
C VAL A 44 -4.20 3.24 12.18
N GLU A 45 -3.88 3.16 13.46
CA GLU A 45 -3.30 4.28 14.22
C GLU A 45 -1.88 4.64 13.77
N PHE A 46 -1.18 3.69 13.15
CA PHE A 46 0.17 3.88 12.62
C PHE A 46 0.19 4.28 11.14
N MET A 47 -0.95 4.23 10.47
CA MET A 47 -1.07 4.52 9.04
C MET A 47 -1.28 6.02 8.81
N ASP A 48 -0.53 6.58 7.87
CA ASP A 48 -0.71 7.96 7.40
C ASP A 48 -2.00 8.13 6.57
N ILE A 49 -2.42 7.08 5.88
CA ILE A 49 -3.67 7.03 5.09
C ILE A 49 -4.47 5.80 5.52
N PRO A 50 -5.63 5.96 6.18
CA PRO A 50 -6.44 4.81 6.61
C PRO A 50 -6.98 4.00 5.42
N PRO A 51 -7.21 2.68 5.57
CA PRO A 51 -7.55 1.76 4.49
C PRO A 51 -8.69 2.20 3.57
N HIS A 52 -9.78 2.77 4.12
CA HIS A 52 -10.89 3.25 3.29
C HIS A 52 -10.50 4.44 2.42
N GLN A 53 -9.59 5.31 2.91
CA GLN A 53 -9.08 6.45 2.14
C GLN A 53 -8.10 5.99 1.05
N VAL A 54 -7.34 4.92 1.28
CA VAL A 54 -6.51 4.31 0.23
C VAL A 54 -7.38 3.95 -0.98
N ILE A 55 -8.49 3.24 -0.77
CA ILE A 55 -9.42 2.91 -1.87
C ILE A 55 -10.00 4.17 -2.51
N ARG A 56 -10.36 5.18 -1.71
CA ARG A 56 -10.90 6.43 -2.25
C ARG A 56 -9.89 7.18 -3.11
N LEU A 57 -8.67 7.28 -2.67
CA LEU A 57 -7.60 7.92 -3.44
C LEU A 57 -7.28 7.14 -4.72
N ALA A 58 -7.28 5.81 -4.66
CA ALA A 58 -7.14 4.97 -5.82
C ALA A 58 -8.27 5.21 -6.84
N GLN A 59 -9.56 5.24 -6.40
CA GLN A 59 -10.70 5.58 -7.25
C GLN A 59 -10.57 6.96 -7.94
N LEU A 60 -9.87 7.89 -7.30
CA LEU A 60 -9.63 9.23 -7.82
C LEU A 60 -8.33 9.34 -8.64
N GLY A 61 -7.59 8.22 -8.81
CA GLY A 61 -6.37 8.15 -9.60
C GLY A 61 -5.13 8.76 -8.93
N PHE A 62 -5.13 8.92 -7.60
CA PHE A 62 -3.97 9.43 -6.83
C PHE A 62 -3.01 8.30 -6.45
N ILE A 63 -2.60 7.48 -7.42
CA ILE A 63 -1.72 6.32 -7.17
C ILE A 63 -0.34 6.76 -6.70
N ASP A 64 0.22 7.84 -7.24
CA ASP A 64 1.52 8.38 -6.83
C ASP A 64 1.54 8.79 -5.34
N ASP A 65 0.44 9.38 -4.84
CA ASP A 65 0.31 9.73 -3.43
C ASP A 65 0.25 8.48 -2.54
N LEU A 66 -0.33 7.39 -3.04
CA LEU A 66 -0.46 6.11 -2.33
C LEU A 66 0.86 5.34 -2.30
N THR A 67 1.57 5.30 -3.43
CA THR A 67 2.89 4.64 -3.52
C THR A 67 3.95 5.37 -2.73
N GLY A 68 3.82 6.70 -2.58
CA GLY A 68 4.69 7.51 -1.73
C GLY A 68 4.31 7.55 -0.25
N SER A 69 3.25 6.83 0.18
CA SER A 69 2.79 6.76 1.58
C SER A 69 3.40 5.58 2.33
N GLU A 70 3.42 5.68 3.68
CA GLU A 70 3.90 4.57 4.53
C GLU A 70 2.84 3.46 4.70
N THR A 71 1.56 3.77 4.45
CA THR A 71 0.44 2.85 4.69
C THR A 71 0.60 1.47 4.04
N PRO A 72 1.00 1.32 2.75
CA PRO A 72 1.20 0.00 2.17
C PRO A 72 2.24 -0.84 2.92
N TRP A 73 3.26 -0.21 3.52
CA TRP A 73 4.36 -0.86 4.23
C TRP A 73 4.00 -1.22 5.68
N ILE A 74 3.14 -0.42 6.32
CA ILE A 74 2.60 -0.68 7.66
C ILE A 74 1.57 -1.82 7.64
N CYS A 75 0.93 -2.05 6.49
CA CYS A 75 -0.09 -3.09 6.35
C CYS A 75 0.50 -4.49 6.52
N ALA A 76 0.11 -5.16 7.61
CA ALA A 76 0.54 -6.53 7.92
C ALA A 76 -0.15 -7.63 7.09
N ALA A 77 -0.97 -7.27 6.10
CA ALA A 77 -1.76 -8.19 5.28
C ALA A 77 -2.59 -9.22 6.09
N CYS A 78 -3.12 -8.80 7.24
CA CYS A 78 -3.89 -9.67 8.17
C CYS A 78 -5.30 -10.04 7.67
N ILE A 79 -5.71 -9.56 6.50
CA ILE A 79 -6.98 -9.82 5.80
C ILE A 79 -8.26 -9.41 6.56
N THR A 80 -8.17 -8.85 7.77
CA THR A 80 -9.33 -8.43 8.56
C THR A 80 -10.24 -7.47 7.80
N CYS A 81 -9.66 -6.50 7.09
CA CYS A 81 -10.39 -5.54 6.27
C CYS A 81 -11.17 -6.20 5.12
N THR A 82 -10.62 -7.24 4.50
CA THR A 82 -11.25 -8.02 3.43
C THR A 82 -12.47 -8.79 3.95
N VAL A 83 -12.31 -9.47 5.09
CA VAL A 83 -13.41 -10.23 5.74
C VAL A 83 -14.54 -9.32 6.19
N LYS A 84 -14.23 -8.11 6.66
CA LYS A 84 -15.22 -7.13 7.13
C LYS A 84 -15.86 -6.31 6.00
N CYS A 85 -15.40 -6.45 4.77
CA CYS A 85 -15.92 -5.68 3.65
C CYS A 85 -17.26 -6.24 3.14
N PRO A 86 -18.39 -5.49 3.24
CA PRO A 86 -19.69 -5.98 2.78
C PRO A 86 -19.79 -6.09 1.25
N ARG A 87 -18.87 -5.48 0.53
CA ARG A 87 -18.80 -5.54 -0.95
C ARG A 87 -17.73 -6.51 -1.47
N GLY A 88 -17.04 -7.23 -0.58
CA GLY A 88 -16.01 -8.17 -0.95
C GLY A 88 -14.75 -7.55 -1.59
N VAL A 89 -14.51 -6.26 -1.35
CA VAL A 89 -13.28 -5.61 -1.84
C VAL A 89 -12.09 -6.10 -1.02
N ASP A 90 -11.11 -6.70 -1.69
CA ASP A 90 -9.89 -7.20 -1.04
C ASP A 90 -8.83 -6.09 -0.92
N ILE A 91 -8.92 -5.34 0.19
CA ILE A 91 -8.02 -4.21 0.44
C ILE A 91 -6.58 -4.69 0.70
N ALA A 92 -6.41 -5.89 1.26
CA ALA A 92 -5.08 -6.45 1.48
C ALA A 92 -4.34 -6.67 0.15
N LYS A 93 -5.05 -7.14 -0.89
CA LYS A 93 -4.48 -7.26 -2.25
C LYS A 93 -4.18 -5.90 -2.88
N VAL A 94 -5.02 -4.90 -2.64
CA VAL A 94 -4.74 -3.53 -3.13
C VAL A 94 -3.48 -2.98 -2.48
N MET A 95 -3.28 -3.17 -1.15
CA MET A 95 -2.05 -2.78 -0.47
C MET A 95 -0.82 -3.51 -1.02
N GLU A 96 -0.95 -4.80 -1.32
CA GLU A 96 0.11 -5.57 -1.96
C GLU A 96 0.40 -5.08 -3.39
N GLY A 97 -0.62 -4.76 -4.17
CA GLY A 97 -0.47 -4.18 -5.50
C GLY A 97 0.30 -2.87 -5.48
N LEU A 98 0.01 -1.99 -4.52
CA LEU A 98 0.75 -0.73 -4.32
C LEU A 98 2.24 -0.98 -4.02
N ARG A 99 2.54 -1.95 -3.12
CA ARG A 99 3.94 -2.35 -2.85
C ARG A 99 4.64 -2.86 -4.10
N GLN A 100 3.96 -3.70 -4.89
CA GLN A 100 4.53 -4.25 -6.12
C GLN A 100 4.81 -3.19 -7.17
N ILE A 101 3.95 -2.17 -7.32
CA ILE A 101 4.20 -1.04 -8.21
C ILE A 101 5.52 -0.34 -7.83
N VAL A 102 5.72 -0.06 -6.54
CA VAL A 102 6.94 0.58 -6.05
C VAL A 102 8.17 -0.32 -6.29
N LEU A 103 8.07 -1.61 -5.93
CA LEU A 103 9.21 -2.53 -6.03
C LEU A 103 9.60 -2.86 -7.50
N ARG A 104 8.64 -2.82 -8.43
CA ARG A 104 8.93 -3.03 -9.87
C ARG A 104 9.66 -1.86 -10.52
N SER A 105 9.67 -0.69 -9.88
CA SER A 105 10.48 0.45 -10.32
C SER A 105 11.93 0.43 -9.79
N ASP A 106 12.39 -0.71 -9.29
CA ASP A 106 13.71 -0.92 -8.67
C ASP A 106 13.99 -0.03 -7.45
N PHE A 107 12.93 0.50 -6.84
CA PHE A 107 13.03 1.27 -5.61
C PHE A 107 12.89 0.36 -4.38
N GLU A 108 13.94 0.30 -3.57
CA GLU A 108 13.93 -0.41 -2.29
C GLU A 108 13.49 0.54 -1.17
N HIS A 109 12.43 0.16 -0.45
CA HIS A 109 11.89 0.98 0.66
C HIS A 109 12.83 0.99 1.87
N ILE A 110 13.53 -0.11 2.13
CA ILE A 110 14.47 -0.25 3.24
C ILE A 110 15.86 -0.57 2.72
N ASN A 111 16.83 0.30 3.04
CA ASN A 111 18.23 0.05 2.78
C ASN A 111 18.91 -0.47 4.06
N ILE A 112 19.42 -1.70 4.05
CA ILE A 112 20.11 -2.31 5.21
C ILE A 112 21.28 -1.47 5.70
N ARG A 113 21.94 -0.72 4.83
CA ARG A 113 23.09 0.11 5.20
C ARG A 113 22.72 1.33 6.04
N GLU A 114 21.46 1.74 5.98
CA GLU A 114 20.90 2.89 6.72
C GLU A 114 20.25 2.50 8.04
N ILE A 115 20.08 1.19 8.29
CA ILE A 115 19.53 0.69 9.55
C ILE A 115 20.56 0.87 10.68
N ASP A 116 20.11 1.46 11.80
CA ASP A 116 20.92 1.61 13.01
C ASP A 116 21.51 0.26 13.46
N GLU A 117 22.78 0.27 13.84
CA GLU A 117 23.54 -0.94 14.22
C GLU A 117 22.85 -1.71 15.35
N LYS A 118 22.31 -1.02 16.34
CA LYS A 118 21.57 -1.62 17.47
C LYS A 118 20.28 -2.33 17.04
N LEU A 119 19.63 -1.82 15.98
CA LEU A 119 18.43 -2.45 15.43
C LEU A 119 18.83 -3.63 14.54
N ARG A 120 19.90 -3.49 13.77
CA ARG A 120 20.43 -4.55 12.90
C ARG A 120 20.84 -5.80 13.67
N GLU A 121 21.45 -5.65 14.87
CA GLU A 121 21.79 -6.78 15.72
C GLU A 121 20.57 -7.54 16.27
N LYS A 122 19.41 -6.87 16.37
CA LYS A 122 18.17 -7.49 16.85
C LYS A 122 17.35 -8.13 15.74
N LEU A 123 17.64 -7.82 14.47
CA LEU A 123 16.92 -8.38 13.34
C LEU A 123 17.30 -9.85 13.11
N PRO A 124 16.34 -10.72 12.77
CA PRO A 124 16.63 -12.10 12.42
C PRO A 124 17.50 -12.14 11.15
N GLN A 125 18.50 -13.03 11.12
CA GLN A 125 19.44 -13.15 10.00
C GLN A 125 18.75 -13.34 8.64
N ILE A 126 17.60 -14.03 8.61
CA ILE A 126 16.84 -14.26 7.38
C ILE A 126 16.33 -12.96 6.76
N ALA A 127 15.97 -11.96 7.58
CA ALA A 127 15.54 -10.65 7.10
C ALA A 127 16.70 -9.90 6.40
N LEU A 128 17.90 -9.97 6.99
CA LEU A 128 19.11 -9.38 6.42
C LEU A 128 19.51 -10.06 5.11
N ILE A 129 19.54 -11.40 5.09
CA ILE A 129 19.88 -12.18 3.89
C ILE A 129 18.85 -11.98 2.78
N GLY A 130 17.55 -11.92 3.13
CA GLY A 130 16.45 -11.68 2.18
C GLY A 130 16.59 -10.33 1.46
N ASN A 131 16.98 -9.29 2.20
CA ASN A 131 17.20 -7.97 1.61
C ASN A 131 18.50 -7.94 0.79
N PHE A 132 19.57 -8.56 1.25
CA PHE A 132 20.82 -8.66 0.48
C PHE A 132 20.65 -9.31 -0.91
N ARG A 133 19.79 -10.34 -1.00
CA ARG A 133 19.52 -11.01 -2.28
C ARG A 133 18.87 -10.09 -3.32
N LYS A 134 18.09 -9.11 -2.88
CA LYS A 134 17.47 -8.13 -3.77
C LYS A 134 18.46 -7.09 -4.30
N THR A 135 19.52 -6.81 -3.54
CA THR A 135 20.52 -5.79 -3.90
C THR A 135 21.64 -6.31 -4.80
N ILE A 136 21.73 -7.63 -5.03
CA ILE A 136 22.82 -8.27 -5.80
C ILE A 136 22.36 -8.66 -7.23
N LEU A 137 21.07 -8.62 -7.49
CA LEU A 137 20.48 -8.88 -8.82
C LEU A 137 20.26 -7.60 -9.59
#